data_a0e7cbf65a94cdd6ff6753c02d9cb6e6
#
_entry.id   a0e7cbf65a94cdd6ff6753c02d9cb6e6
#
_cell.length_a   1.000
_cell.length_b   1.000
_cell.length_c   1.000
_cell.angle_alpha   90.00
_cell.angle_beta   90.00
_cell.angle_gamma   90.00
#
_symmetry.space_group_name_H-M   'P 1'
#
loop_
_entity.id
_entity.type
_entity.pdbx_description
1 polymer ?
#
loop_
_entity_poly.entity_id
_entity_poly.type
_entity_poly.pdbx_seq_one_letter_code
_entity_poly.pdbx_strand_id
1 'polypeptide(L)'
;STPIKSSAASDVYKRQDMEWWRFYGDSTLCNIIRHTLANNKDMLAAAARVERMRQLYRIGKAGRLPSVSGTVYADHETNDYAGEEPSRDPELGAKATVSWELDLWGNLRWAKRKGGAEYLASVEDRRAMQMTLVAEVAAAYFRLMALDNELSIVRRTLITRSEGAYQAQLRFEGGLTSETVFQQAKVEYASTAALIPDLERKIEVMENSICLL
;
A
#
# COMPACT_ATOMS: atom_id res chain seq x y z
N SER A 1 -33.95 21.97 -21.66
CA SER A 1 -34.15 20.92 -20.66
C SER A 1 -32.88 20.79 -19.83
N THR A 2 -32.96 21.21 -18.59
CA THR A 2 -31.89 21.11 -17.58
C THR A 2 -31.71 19.64 -17.21
N PRO A 3 -30.46 19.06 -17.25
CA PRO A 3 -30.24 17.67 -16.81
C PRO A 3 -30.45 17.63 -15.30
N ILE A 4 -31.38 16.79 -14.87
CA ILE A 4 -31.56 16.42 -13.46
C ILE A 4 -30.30 15.70 -13.02
N LYS A 5 -29.39 16.36 -12.31
CA LYS A 5 -28.32 15.71 -11.58
C LYS A 5 -28.96 14.83 -10.51
N SER A 6 -28.90 13.52 -10.69
CA SER A 6 -29.41 12.57 -9.71
C SER A 6 -28.74 12.84 -8.35
N SER A 7 -29.53 13.00 -7.31
CA SER A 7 -29.04 13.20 -5.93
C SER A 7 -28.09 12.08 -5.50
N ALA A 8 -28.32 10.86 -5.99
CA ALA A 8 -27.46 9.70 -5.75
C ALA A 8 -26.01 9.88 -6.28
N ALA A 9 -25.84 10.50 -7.47
CA ALA A 9 -24.50 10.81 -7.98
C ALA A 9 -23.79 11.86 -7.12
N SER A 10 -24.52 12.88 -6.66
CA SER A 10 -23.99 13.91 -5.75
C SER A 10 -23.57 13.34 -4.40
N ASP A 11 -24.31 12.36 -3.87
CA ASP A 11 -24.00 11.71 -2.59
C ASP A 11 -22.82 10.73 -2.69
N VAL A 12 -22.63 10.08 -3.84
CA VAL A 12 -21.46 9.25 -4.12
C VAL A 12 -20.19 10.11 -4.18
N TYR A 13 -20.23 11.26 -4.85
CA TYR A 13 -19.10 12.20 -4.89
C TYR A 13 -18.74 12.76 -3.50
N LYS A 14 -19.73 13.10 -2.69
CA LYS A 14 -19.50 13.57 -1.31
C LYS A 14 -18.88 12.52 -0.40
N ARG A 15 -19.16 11.21 -0.65
CA ARG A 15 -18.56 10.11 0.11
C ARG A 15 -17.11 9.85 -0.27
N GLN A 16 -16.69 10.18 -1.49
CA GLN A 16 -15.30 10.02 -1.94
C GLN A 16 -14.34 11.01 -1.27
N ASP A 17 -14.85 12.18 -0.82
CA ASP A 17 -14.07 13.18 -0.08
C ASP A 17 -14.14 13.01 1.44
N MET A 18 -14.87 11.99 1.93
CA MET A 18 -14.96 11.74 3.37
C MET A 18 -13.65 11.16 3.90
N GLU A 19 -13.14 11.80 4.94
CA GLU A 19 -12.00 11.31 5.70
C GLU A 19 -12.33 9.92 6.29
N TRP A 20 -11.57 8.88 5.95
CA TRP A 20 -11.83 7.49 6.33
C TRP A 20 -12.04 7.31 7.84
N TRP A 21 -11.38 8.10 8.69
CA TRP A 21 -11.55 8.04 10.16
C TRP A 21 -12.92 8.53 10.66
N ARG A 22 -13.68 9.24 9.83
CA ARG A 22 -15.07 9.59 10.12
C ARG A 22 -16.04 8.49 9.68
N PHE A 23 -15.63 7.67 8.73
CA PHE A 23 -16.44 6.58 8.22
C PHE A 23 -16.43 5.37 9.16
N TYR A 24 -15.26 5.02 9.69
CA TYR A 24 -15.10 3.94 10.64
C TYR A 24 -15.21 4.50 12.08
N GLY A 25 -16.35 4.26 12.75
CA GLY A 25 -16.57 4.69 14.13
C GLY A 25 -15.79 3.89 15.19
N ASP A 26 -14.92 2.95 14.78
CA ASP A 26 -14.12 2.09 15.65
C ASP A 26 -12.72 2.68 15.85
N SER A 27 -12.40 3.01 17.12
CA SER A 27 -11.10 3.58 17.48
C SER A 27 -9.94 2.60 17.29
N THR A 28 -10.18 1.30 17.50
CA THR A 28 -9.17 0.24 17.33
C THR A 28 -8.79 0.12 15.85
N LEU A 29 -9.79 0.00 14.98
CA LEU A 29 -9.59 -0.03 13.54
C LEU A 29 -8.86 1.23 13.05
N CYS A 30 -9.28 2.42 13.52
CA CYS A 30 -8.61 3.66 13.15
C CYS A 30 -7.14 3.71 13.56
N ASN A 31 -6.78 3.13 14.71
CA ASN A 31 -5.39 3.05 15.17
C ASN A 31 -4.57 2.08 14.32
N ILE A 32 -5.12 0.92 13.99
CA ILE A 32 -4.48 -0.06 13.11
C ILE A 32 -4.21 0.57 11.74
N ILE A 33 -5.20 1.23 11.14
CA ILE A 33 -5.04 1.90 9.83
C ILE A 33 -3.94 2.98 9.90
N ARG A 34 -3.92 3.83 10.93
CA ARG A 34 -2.86 4.85 11.08
C ARG A 34 -1.47 4.23 11.19
N HIS A 35 -1.36 3.15 11.97
CA HIS A 35 -0.09 2.44 12.13
C HIS A 35 0.37 1.83 10.80
N THR A 36 -0.52 1.18 10.08
CA THR A 36 -0.24 0.61 8.76
C THR A 36 0.19 1.70 7.77
N LEU A 37 -0.56 2.79 7.66
CA LEU A 37 -0.21 3.89 6.74
C LEU A 37 1.14 4.54 7.04
N ALA A 38 1.58 4.54 8.29
CA ALA A 38 2.86 5.10 8.71
C ALA A 38 4.05 4.17 8.44
N ASN A 39 3.85 2.86 8.49
CA ASN A 39 4.94 1.87 8.48
C ASN A 39 4.97 0.99 7.23
N ASN A 40 3.89 0.96 6.45
CA ASN A 40 3.81 0.12 5.26
C ASN A 40 4.88 0.52 4.22
N LYS A 41 5.63 -0.47 3.74
CA LYS A 41 6.78 -0.28 2.84
C LYS A 41 6.36 0.24 1.47
N ASP A 42 5.19 -0.17 0.98
CA ASP A 42 4.68 0.28 -0.31
C ASP A 42 4.26 1.75 -0.26
N MET A 43 3.70 2.21 0.87
CA MET A 43 3.42 3.63 1.10
C MET A 43 4.70 4.47 1.13
N LEU A 44 5.77 3.97 1.76
CA LEU A 44 7.08 4.63 1.76
C LEU A 44 7.68 4.68 0.35
N ALA A 45 7.59 3.58 -0.40
CA ALA A 45 8.04 3.53 -1.80
C ALA A 45 7.23 4.48 -2.71
N ALA A 46 5.92 4.56 -2.51
CA ALA A 46 5.06 5.51 -3.23
C ALA A 46 5.44 6.97 -2.93
N ALA A 47 5.72 7.29 -1.66
CA ALA A 47 6.18 8.63 -1.27
C ALA A 47 7.53 8.99 -1.92
N ALA A 48 8.48 8.05 -1.93
CA ALA A 48 9.77 8.22 -2.61
C ALA A 48 9.61 8.39 -4.14
N ARG A 49 8.65 7.68 -4.76
CA ARG A 49 8.32 7.83 -6.19
C ARG A 49 7.79 9.23 -6.50
N VAL A 50 6.91 9.77 -5.67
CA VAL A 50 6.40 11.14 -5.81
C VAL A 50 7.55 12.15 -5.76
N GLU A 51 8.46 12.01 -4.78
CA GLU A 51 9.62 12.91 -4.68
C GLU A 51 10.56 12.78 -5.87
N ARG A 52 10.81 11.56 -6.38
CA ARG A 52 11.57 11.34 -7.61
C ARG A 52 10.94 12.06 -8.80
N MET A 53 9.62 11.92 -9.00
CA MET A 53 8.93 12.60 -10.10
C MET A 53 8.95 14.12 -9.96
N ARG A 54 8.88 14.63 -8.72
CA ARG A 54 9.05 16.04 -8.43
C ARG A 54 10.44 16.55 -8.85
N GLN A 55 11.51 15.81 -8.56
CA GLN A 55 12.86 16.19 -8.95
C GLN A 55 13.06 16.12 -10.47
N LEU A 56 12.52 15.10 -11.14
CA LEU A 56 12.53 15.01 -12.60
C LEU A 56 11.80 16.19 -13.26
N TYR A 57 10.66 16.59 -12.72
CA TYR A 57 9.96 17.79 -13.16
C TYR A 57 10.82 19.06 -12.99
N ARG A 58 11.55 19.20 -11.86
CA ARG A 58 12.46 20.32 -11.61
C ARG A 58 13.62 20.35 -12.60
N ILE A 59 14.21 19.18 -12.92
CA ILE A 59 15.26 19.04 -13.92
C ILE A 59 14.75 19.48 -15.29
N GLY A 60 13.58 18.99 -15.71
CA GLY A 60 12.97 19.41 -16.97
C GLY A 60 12.62 20.90 -17.03
N LYS A 61 12.30 21.52 -15.89
CA LYS A 61 12.12 22.97 -15.78
C LYS A 61 13.44 23.71 -15.91
N ALA A 62 14.52 23.20 -15.32
CA ALA A 62 15.86 23.80 -15.34
C ALA A 62 16.46 23.80 -16.76
N GLY A 63 16.19 22.78 -17.57
CA GLY A 63 16.66 22.71 -18.96
C GLY A 63 16.20 23.84 -19.89
N ARG A 64 15.25 24.69 -19.44
CA ARG A 64 14.82 25.90 -20.16
C ARG A 64 15.61 27.15 -19.78
N LEU A 65 16.46 27.05 -18.78
CA LEU A 65 17.31 28.15 -18.30
C LEU A 65 18.68 28.05 -18.95
N PRO A 66 19.39 29.20 -19.14
CA PRO A 66 20.79 29.16 -19.56
C PRO A 66 21.63 28.37 -18.56
N SER A 67 22.51 27.52 -19.05
CA SER A 67 23.52 26.85 -18.23
C SER A 67 24.83 27.63 -18.30
N VAL A 68 25.49 27.77 -17.14
CA VAL A 68 26.80 28.39 -17.05
C VAL A 68 27.77 27.35 -16.50
N SER A 69 28.83 27.08 -17.22
CA SER A 69 29.91 26.19 -16.79
C SER A 69 31.24 26.94 -16.75
N GLY A 70 32.04 26.67 -15.73
CA GLY A 70 33.40 27.18 -15.61
C GLY A 70 34.38 26.01 -15.59
N THR A 71 35.41 26.08 -16.37
CA THR A 71 36.52 25.11 -16.38
C THR A 71 37.80 25.83 -16.12
N VAL A 72 38.55 25.35 -15.16
CA VAL A 72 39.92 25.74 -14.91
C VAL A 72 40.81 24.57 -15.28
N TYR A 73 41.79 24.78 -16.11
CA TYR A 73 42.69 23.72 -16.53
C TYR A 73 44.15 24.18 -16.34
N ALA A 74 44.99 23.23 -16.04
CA ALA A 74 46.44 23.38 -15.99
C ALA A 74 47.03 22.24 -16.80
N ASP A 75 47.57 22.54 -17.95
CA ASP A 75 48.25 21.61 -18.81
C ASP A 75 49.74 21.80 -18.79
N HIS A 76 50.49 20.73 -18.87
CA HIS A 76 51.93 20.73 -19.00
C HIS A 76 52.31 19.92 -20.21
N GLU A 77 52.57 20.62 -21.30
CA GLU A 77 52.97 19.97 -22.54
C GLU A 77 54.51 19.95 -22.63
N THR A 78 55.05 18.76 -22.87
CA THR A 78 56.47 18.59 -23.14
C THR A 78 56.59 18.15 -24.62
N ASN A 79 57.11 19.06 -25.46
CA ASN A 79 57.36 18.75 -26.87
C ASN A 79 58.80 18.36 -27.04
N ASP A 80 59.08 17.13 -27.46
CA ASP A 80 60.39 16.59 -27.76
C ASP A 80 60.43 16.24 -29.25
N TYR A 81 60.83 17.21 -30.08
CA TYR A 81 61.02 16.97 -31.50
C TYR A 81 62.49 16.69 -31.78
N ALA A 82 62.78 15.65 -32.57
CA ALA A 82 64.12 15.24 -32.95
C ALA A 82 64.88 16.40 -33.67
N GLY A 83 65.81 17.03 -32.95
CA GLY A 83 66.66 18.14 -33.44
C GLY A 83 66.37 19.49 -32.83
N GLU A 84 65.43 19.64 -31.92
CA GLU A 84 65.17 20.88 -31.16
C GLU A 84 65.33 20.61 -29.66
N GLU A 85 65.65 21.67 -28.90
CA GLU A 85 65.68 21.54 -27.42
C GLU A 85 64.25 21.30 -26.88
N PRO A 86 64.03 20.38 -25.89
CA PRO A 86 62.71 20.12 -25.35
C PRO A 86 62.10 21.37 -24.73
N SER A 87 60.98 21.85 -25.27
CA SER A 87 60.23 22.96 -24.72
C SER A 87 59.22 22.46 -23.70
N ARG A 88 59.15 23.09 -22.53
CA ARG A 88 58.19 22.88 -21.48
C ARG A 88 57.37 24.13 -21.28
N ASP A 89 56.17 24.12 -21.83
CA ASP A 89 55.23 25.22 -21.69
C ASP A 89 54.10 24.87 -20.73
N PRO A 90 54.12 25.38 -19.49
CA PRO A 90 52.98 25.24 -18.60
C PRO A 90 51.86 26.18 -19.03
N GLU A 91 50.72 25.65 -19.39
CA GLU A 91 49.54 26.44 -19.71
C GLU A 91 48.53 26.39 -18.52
N LEU A 92 48.16 27.56 -18.02
CA LEU A 92 47.11 27.73 -17.04
C LEU A 92 45.99 28.54 -17.69
N GLY A 93 44.82 27.96 -17.75
CA GLY A 93 43.65 28.62 -18.36
C GLY A 93 42.38 28.50 -17.54
N ALA A 94 41.51 29.50 -17.73
CA ALA A 94 40.16 29.50 -17.19
C ALA A 94 39.16 29.83 -18.32
N LYS A 95 38.11 29.02 -18.46
CA LYS A 95 37.08 29.20 -19.47
C LYS A 95 35.72 29.23 -18.83
N ALA A 96 34.90 30.24 -19.09
CA ALA A 96 33.49 30.32 -18.78
C ALA A 96 32.67 30.12 -20.06
N THR A 97 31.71 29.19 -20.01
CA THR A 97 30.83 28.90 -21.13
C THR A 97 29.40 29.10 -20.73
N VAL A 98 28.62 29.87 -21.48
CA VAL A 98 27.18 30.04 -21.32
C VAL A 98 26.52 29.33 -22.50
N SER A 99 25.61 28.38 -22.19
CA SER A 99 24.84 27.66 -23.20
C SER A 99 23.35 27.80 -22.91
N TRP A 100 22.57 28.16 -23.92
CA TRP A 100 21.13 28.31 -23.82
C TRP A 100 20.44 27.78 -25.06
N GLU A 101 19.46 26.87 -24.88
CA GLU A 101 18.63 26.34 -25.94
C GLU A 101 17.32 27.15 -26.04
N LEU A 102 17.16 27.82 -27.21
CA LEU A 102 15.94 28.57 -27.50
C LEU A 102 14.83 27.64 -27.99
N ASP A 103 13.73 27.57 -27.25
CA ASP A 103 12.60 26.68 -27.52
C ASP A 103 11.66 27.24 -28.59
N LEU A 104 12.14 27.35 -29.84
CA LEU A 104 11.42 27.92 -30.98
C LEU A 104 10.19 27.08 -31.35
N TRP A 105 10.32 25.76 -31.33
CA TRP A 105 9.25 24.79 -31.67
C TRP A 105 8.46 24.27 -30.48
N GLY A 106 8.77 24.69 -29.27
CA GLY A 106 8.03 24.35 -28.09
C GLY A 106 8.34 22.96 -27.49
N ASN A 107 9.40 22.30 -27.93
CA ASN A 107 9.80 20.98 -27.43
C ASN A 107 10.03 20.99 -25.91
N LEU A 108 10.80 21.94 -25.39
CA LEU A 108 11.09 22.08 -23.97
C LEU A 108 9.83 22.47 -23.17
N ARG A 109 8.91 23.24 -23.77
CA ARG A 109 7.59 23.54 -23.17
C ARG A 109 6.75 22.29 -23.01
N TRP A 110 6.69 21.45 -24.04
CA TRP A 110 5.94 20.20 -23.98
C TRP A 110 6.57 19.20 -23.03
N ALA A 111 7.91 19.07 -23.02
CA ALA A 111 8.63 18.23 -22.06
C ALA A 111 8.34 18.65 -20.60
N LYS A 112 8.33 19.95 -20.30
CA LYS A 112 7.93 20.47 -18.99
C LYS A 112 6.49 20.12 -18.64
N ARG A 113 5.52 20.29 -19.58
CA ARG A 113 4.11 19.95 -19.34
C ARG A 113 3.94 18.45 -19.09
N LYS A 114 4.62 17.61 -19.88
CA LYS A 114 4.65 16.16 -19.68
C LYS A 114 5.17 15.82 -18.28
N GLY A 115 6.34 16.30 -17.89
CA GLY A 115 6.90 16.04 -16.56
C GLY A 115 6.01 16.54 -15.42
N GLY A 116 5.32 17.67 -15.61
CA GLY A 116 4.34 18.17 -14.66
C GLY A 116 3.11 17.25 -14.52
N ALA A 117 2.60 16.73 -15.64
CA ALA A 117 1.50 15.76 -15.63
C ALA A 117 1.90 14.43 -14.98
N GLU A 118 3.11 13.92 -15.27
CA GLU A 118 3.65 12.71 -14.65
C GLU A 118 3.85 12.87 -13.14
N TYR A 119 4.30 14.03 -12.69
CA TYR A 119 4.37 14.35 -11.26
C TYR A 119 3.00 14.34 -10.60
N LEU A 120 1.99 15.00 -11.18
CA LEU A 120 0.62 15.00 -10.66
C LEU A 120 0.03 13.59 -10.66
N ALA A 121 0.24 12.81 -11.71
CA ALA A 121 -0.18 11.42 -11.77
C ALA A 121 0.41 10.60 -10.61
N SER A 122 1.71 10.76 -10.30
CA SER A 122 2.34 10.06 -9.18
C SER A 122 1.76 10.45 -7.81
N VAL A 123 1.26 11.69 -7.65
CA VAL A 123 0.57 12.13 -6.43
C VAL A 123 -0.79 11.42 -6.29
N GLU A 124 -1.54 11.31 -7.39
CA GLU A 124 -2.84 10.62 -7.38
C GLU A 124 -2.67 9.10 -7.22
N ASP A 125 -1.64 8.49 -7.81
CA ASP A 125 -1.30 7.08 -7.60
C ASP A 125 -1.02 6.78 -6.12
N ARG A 126 -0.30 7.67 -5.43
CA ARG A 126 -0.08 7.54 -3.98
C ARG A 126 -1.39 7.62 -3.20
N ARG A 127 -2.31 8.52 -3.59
CA ARG A 127 -3.64 8.62 -2.94
C ARG A 127 -4.46 7.36 -3.18
N ALA A 128 -4.46 6.84 -4.40
CA ALA A 128 -5.15 5.60 -4.73
C ALA A 128 -4.62 4.43 -3.91
N MET A 129 -3.30 4.29 -3.79
CA MET A 129 -2.66 3.27 -2.95
C MET A 129 -3.06 3.42 -1.48
N GLN A 130 -3.10 4.63 -0.95
CA GLN A 130 -3.56 4.89 0.42
C GLN A 130 -5.00 4.42 0.63
N MET A 131 -5.90 4.70 -0.29
CA MET A 131 -7.31 4.27 -0.23
C MET A 131 -7.43 2.74 -0.27
N THR A 132 -6.68 2.11 -1.17
CA THR A 132 -6.65 0.64 -1.28
C THR A 132 -6.18 0.00 0.04
N LEU A 133 -5.08 0.48 0.59
CA LEU A 133 -4.54 -0.03 1.85
C LEU A 133 -5.50 0.15 3.03
N VAL A 134 -6.18 1.30 3.13
CA VAL A 134 -7.24 1.53 4.13
C VAL A 134 -8.37 0.50 3.99
N ALA A 135 -8.80 0.24 2.76
CA ALA A 135 -9.87 -0.72 2.49
C ALA A 135 -9.43 -2.17 2.82
N GLU A 136 -8.22 -2.54 2.48
CA GLU A 136 -7.65 -3.87 2.79
C GLU A 136 -7.55 -4.12 4.29
N VAL A 137 -7.01 -3.16 5.05
CA VAL A 137 -6.93 -3.25 6.52
C VAL A 137 -8.33 -3.36 7.14
N ALA A 138 -9.26 -2.53 6.70
CA ALA A 138 -10.63 -2.58 7.21
C ALA A 138 -11.32 -3.91 6.91
N ALA A 139 -11.16 -4.43 5.69
CA ALA A 139 -11.72 -5.72 5.29
C ALA A 139 -11.12 -6.87 6.11
N ALA A 140 -9.80 -6.87 6.32
CA ALA A 140 -9.12 -7.87 7.13
C ALA A 140 -9.57 -7.82 8.60
N TYR A 141 -9.70 -6.63 9.17
CA TYR A 141 -10.19 -6.43 10.54
C TYR A 141 -11.62 -6.96 10.75
N PHE A 142 -12.56 -6.60 9.88
CA PHE A 142 -13.93 -7.10 10.00
C PHE A 142 -14.02 -8.61 9.75
N ARG A 143 -13.16 -9.16 8.90
CA ARG A 143 -13.08 -10.61 8.70
C ARG A 143 -12.56 -11.32 9.94
N LEU A 144 -11.57 -10.76 10.61
CA LEU A 144 -11.06 -11.27 11.89
C LEU A 144 -12.16 -11.27 12.96
N MET A 145 -12.89 -10.16 13.11
CA MET A 145 -14.03 -10.07 14.04
C MET A 145 -15.12 -11.10 13.75
N ALA A 146 -15.39 -11.36 12.46
CA ALA A 146 -16.37 -12.38 12.08
C ALA A 146 -15.91 -13.79 12.49
N LEU A 147 -14.63 -14.12 12.28
CA LEU A 147 -14.06 -15.41 12.69
C LEU A 147 -14.07 -15.59 14.23
N ASP A 148 -13.75 -14.54 14.99
CA ASP A 148 -13.81 -14.56 16.46
C ASP A 148 -15.24 -14.81 16.95
N ASN A 149 -16.22 -14.15 16.34
CA ASN A 149 -17.63 -14.38 16.66
C ASN A 149 -18.06 -15.80 16.30
N GLU A 150 -17.66 -16.32 15.16
CA GLU A 150 -17.95 -17.69 14.73
C GLU A 150 -17.34 -18.70 15.72
N LEU A 151 -16.08 -18.53 16.11
CA LEU A 151 -15.42 -19.37 17.11
C LEU A 151 -16.17 -19.33 18.46
N SER A 152 -16.61 -18.16 18.89
CA SER A 152 -17.41 -18.00 20.12
C SER A 152 -18.74 -18.76 20.04
N ILE A 153 -19.42 -18.71 18.90
CA ILE A 153 -20.68 -19.44 18.68
C ILE A 153 -20.42 -20.95 18.68
N VAL A 154 -19.39 -21.43 17.97
CA VAL A 154 -19.03 -22.84 17.91
C VAL A 154 -18.68 -23.39 19.28
N ARG A 155 -17.91 -22.66 20.09
CA ARG A 155 -17.58 -23.06 21.47
C ARG A 155 -18.81 -23.18 22.34
N ARG A 156 -19.77 -22.25 22.27
CA ARG A 156 -21.04 -22.33 22.99
C ARG A 156 -21.91 -23.51 22.51
N THR A 157 -21.96 -23.72 21.20
CA THR A 157 -22.67 -24.85 20.59
C THR A 157 -22.08 -26.18 21.04
N LEU A 158 -20.74 -26.28 21.15
CA LEU A 158 -20.05 -27.47 21.60
C LEU A 158 -20.46 -27.85 23.04
N ILE A 159 -20.61 -26.89 23.94
CA ILE A 159 -21.11 -27.13 25.32
C ILE A 159 -22.49 -27.76 25.26
N THR A 160 -23.43 -27.18 24.51
CA THR A 160 -24.80 -27.72 24.38
C THR A 160 -24.80 -29.10 23.74
N ARG A 161 -23.94 -29.34 22.71
CA ARG A 161 -23.80 -30.68 22.09
C ARG A 161 -23.22 -31.72 23.07
N SER A 162 -22.26 -31.31 23.89
CA SER A 162 -21.70 -32.17 24.95
C SER A 162 -22.77 -32.61 25.95
N GLU A 163 -23.59 -31.69 26.41
CA GLU A 163 -24.72 -31.97 27.29
C GLU A 163 -25.75 -32.90 26.63
N GLY A 164 -26.06 -32.62 25.34
CA GLY A 164 -26.98 -33.48 24.57
C GLY A 164 -26.45 -34.90 24.39
N ALA A 165 -25.17 -35.07 24.09
CA ALA A 165 -24.53 -36.37 23.97
C ALA A 165 -24.54 -37.14 25.31
N TYR A 166 -24.26 -36.45 26.41
CA TYR A 166 -24.33 -37.03 27.75
C TYR A 166 -25.76 -37.49 28.12
N GLN A 167 -26.76 -36.69 27.83
CA GLN A 167 -28.16 -37.07 28.05
C GLN A 167 -28.59 -38.26 27.16
N ALA A 168 -28.15 -38.30 25.93
CA ALA A 168 -28.41 -39.43 25.02
C ALA A 168 -27.73 -40.71 25.50
N GLN A 169 -26.53 -40.60 26.08
CA GLN A 169 -25.82 -41.72 26.69
C GLN A 169 -26.63 -42.30 27.89
N LEU A 170 -27.03 -41.46 28.85
CA LEU A 170 -27.79 -41.89 30.01
C LEU A 170 -29.11 -42.56 29.64
N ARG A 171 -29.81 -42.04 28.63
CA ARG A 171 -31.04 -42.64 28.11
C ARG A 171 -30.80 -43.98 27.42
N PHE A 172 -29.74 -44.15 26.69
CA PHE A 172 -29.36 -45.39 26.08
C PHE A 172 -29.01 -46.47 27.10
N GLU A 173 -28.18 -46.12 28.11
CA GLU A 173 -27.80 -46.99 29.22
C GLU A 173 -29.03 -47.42 30.07
N GLY A 174 -30.01 -46.51 30.20
CA GLY A 174 -31.30 -46.79 30.86
C GLY A 174 -32.32 -47.56 30.00
N GLY A 175 -31.96 -47.94 28.72
CA GLY A 175 -32.84 -48.65 27.80
C GLY A 175 -33.99 -47.80 27.25
N LEU A 176 -33.93 -46.46 27.36
CA LEU A 176 -34.98 -45.53 26.95
C LEU A 176 -34.86 -45.02 25.52
N THR A 177 -33.73 -45.26 24.88
CA THR A 177 -33.50 -44.85 23.49
C THR A 177 -32.63 -45.87 22.74
N SER A 178 -32.59 -45.77 21.42
CA SER A 178 -31.76 -46.64 20.59
C SER A 178 -30.29 -46.18 20.57
N GLU A 179 -29.39 -47.13 20.33
CA GLU A 179 -27.95 -46.83 20.10
C GLU A 179 -27.74 -45.84 18.96
N THR A 180 -28.56 -45.88 17.94
CA THR A 180 -28.48 -44.94 16.78
C THR A 180 -28.59 -43.50 17.24
N VAL A 181 -29.51 -43.16 18.16
CA VAL A 181 -29.69 -41.79 18.67
C VAL A 181 -28.47 -41.37 19.45
N PHE A 182 -27.90 -42.26 20.28
CA PHE A 182 -26.67 -41.97 21.03
C PHE A 182 -25.48 -41.74 20.10
N GLN A 183 -25.26 -42.61 19.11
CA GLN A 183 -24.15 -42.46 18.14
C GLN A 183 -24.32 -41.20 17.29
N GLN A 184 -25.54 -40.83 16.93
CA GLN A 184 -25.81 -39.57 16.20
C GLN A 184 -25.44 -38.34 17.09
N ALA A 185 -25.78 -38.31 18.36
CA ALA A 185 -25.40 -37.23 19.27
C ALA A 185 -23.87 -37.12 19.43
N LYS A 186 -23.15 -38.24 19.47
CA LYS A 186 -21.67 -38.26 19.45
C LYS A 186 -21.08 -37.70 18.18
N VAL A 187 -21.63 -38.06 17.02
CA VAL A 187 -21.17 -37.52 15.72
C VAL A 187 -21.38 -36.03 15.67
N GLU A 188 -22.54 -35.53 16.12
CA GLU A 188 -22.82 -34.08 16.18
C GLU A 188 -21.85 -33.31 17.09
N TYR A 189 -21.52 -33.89 18.26
CA TYR A 189 -20.53 -33.35 19.15
C TYR A 189 -19.14 -33.33 18.50
N ALA A 190 -18.69 -34.46 17.94
CA ALA A 190 -17.37 -34.59 17.33
C ALA A 190 -17.18 -33.67 16.10
N SER A 191 -18.22 -33.58 15.26
CA SER A 191 -18.18 -32.69 14.08
C SER A 191 -18.13 -31.22 14.48
N THR A 192 -18.83 -30.81 15.55
CA THR A 192 -18.76 -29.45 16.09
C THR A 192 -17.37 -29.17 16.69
N ALA A 193 -16.81 -30.13 17.43
CA ALA A 193 -15.46 -30.00 18.00
C ALA A 193 -14.38 -29.84 16.93
N ALA A 194 -14.52 -30.53 15.80
CA ALA A 194 -13.58 -30.46 14.69
C ALA A 194 -13.52 -29.08 13.99
N LEU A 195 -14.54 -28.23 14.16
CA LEU A 195 -14.54 -26.87 13.60
C LEU A 195 -13.58 -25.91 14.35
N ILE A 196 -13.34 -26.16 15.64
CA ILE A 196 -12.55 -25.25 16.49
C ILE A 196 -11.12 -25.08 15.98
N PRO A 197 -10.32 -26.15 15.75
CA PRO A 197 -8.95 -26.01 15.28
C PRO A 197 -8.85 -25.31 13.90
N ASP A 198 -9.82 -25.54 13.02
CA ASP A 198 -9.84 -24.87 11.71
C ASP A 198 -10.11 -23.37 11.83
N LEU A 199 -11.03 -22.97 12.72
CA LEU A 199 -11.31 -21.56 12.99
C LEU A 199 -10.13 -20.88 13.67
N GLU A 200 -9.51 -21.52 14.68
CA GLU A 200 -8.31 -20.99 15.35
C GLU A 200 -7.17 -20.76 14.34
N ARG A 201 -6.92 -21.73 13.47
CA ARG A 201 -5.94 -21.59 12.38
C ARG A 201 -6.29 -20.43 11.44
N LYS A 202 -7.57 -20.26 11.07
CA LYS A 202 -8.01 -19.14 10.20
C LYS A 202 -7.81 -17.79 10.87
N ILE A 203 -8.04 -17.70 12.19
CA ILE A 203 -7.81 -16.49 12.99
C ILE A 203 -6.33 -16.14 12.98
N GLU A 204 -5.45 -17.08 13.30
CA GLU A 204 -3.99 -16.85 13.28
C GLU A 204 -3.47 -16.39 11.91
N VAL A 205 -3.95 -17.00 10.82
CA VAL A 205 -3.61 -16.58 9.46
C VAL A 205 -4.07 -15.16 9.19
N MET A 206 -5.25 -14.78 9.66
CA MET A 206 -5.79 -13.43 9.47
C MET A 206 -5.03 -12.39 10.29
N GLU A 207 -4.69 -12.69 11.54
CA GLU A 207 -3.85 -11.83 12.39
C GLU A 207 -2.48 -11.59 11.74
N ASN A 208 -1.83 -12.65 11.28
CA ASN A 208 -0.55 -12.56 10.56
C ASN A 208 -0.68 -11.70 9.27
N SER A 209 -1.79 -11.83 8.55
CA SER A 209 -2.04 -11.02 7.35
C SER A 209 -2.15 -9.53 7.69
N ILE A 210 -2.81 -9.18 8.80
CA ILE A 210 -2.90 -7.79 9.27
C ILE A 210 -1.54 -7.26 9.71
N CYS A 211 -0.69 -8.10 10.32
CA CYS A 211 0.67 -7.72 10.73
C CYS A 211 1.61 -7.47 9.54
N LEU A 212 1.33 -8.06 8.39
CA LEU A 212 2.12 -7.86 7.16
C LEU A 212 1.73 -6.60 6.37
N LEU A 213 0.52 -6.09 6.58
CA LEU A 213 0.04 -4.84 5.95
C LEU A 213 0.67 -3.61 6.59
#